data_0c51a11cd28910de9d7578045b28970d
#
_entry.id   0c51a11cd28910de9d7578045b28970d
#
_cell.length_a   1.000
_cell.length_b   1.000
_cell.length_c   1.000
_cell.angle_alpha   90.00
_cell.angle_beta   90.00
_cell.angle_gamma   90.00
#
_symmetry.space_group_name_H-M   'P 1'
#
loop_
_entity.id
_entity.type
_entity.pdbx_description
1 polymer ?
#
loop_
_entity_poly.entity_id
_entity_poly.type
_entity_poly.pdbx_seq_one_letter_code
_entity_poly.pdbx_strand_id
1 'polypeptide(L)'
;FEGIKKYGPFDISGETARAWLAAAGNPNGRPNADVLHPWINATDVVRNNSDTWVIDFTGLSESEAALYEAPFEFARENVQPARAKDRNTKTREQWWLYERPRLEMRKALAPMPRFIVTPVVAKHRIFAWRSTPTLAMNLLDVIARADETTFGILHSRLHELWSLRMCTWLGVGNDPRYTPTTCFETFPFPPG
;
A
#
# COMPACT_ATOMS: atom_id res chain seq x y z
N PHE A 1 9.68 -0.77 -5.05
CA PHE A 1 9.38 -1.01 -3.62
C PHE A 1 8.28 -2.05 -3.48
N GLU A 2 8.33 -2.88 -2.44
CA GLU A 2 7.18 -3.67 -1.98
C GLU A 2 6.21 -2.78 -1.21
N GLY A 3 4.90 -2.99 -1.39
CA GLY A 3 3.88 -2.24 -0.68
C GLY A 3 3.84 -2.49 0.84
N ILE A 4 2.91 -1.85 1.51
CA ILE A 4 2.77 -1.82 2.98
C ILE A 4 2.20 -3.13 3.50
N LYS A 5 2.78 -3.66 4.59
CA LYS A 5 2.21 -4.75 5.37
C LYS A 5 1.63 -4.20 6.67
N LYS A 6 0.32 -4.03 6.72
CA LYS A 6 -0.37 -3.50 7.90
C LYS A 6 -0.50 -4.53 9.01
N TYR A 7 -0.81 -5.79 8.70
CA TYR A 7 -1.01 -6.89 9.64
C TYR A 7 -2.05 -6.56 10.73
N GLY A 8 -3.31 -6.65 10.36
CA GLY A 8 -4.47 -6.39 11.22
C GLY A 8 -5.61 -5.70 10.47
N PRO A 9 -6.81 -5.67 11.04
CA PRO A 9 -8.01 -5.12 10.42
C PRO A 9 -8.09 -3.59 10.56
N PHE A 10 -7.20 -2.89 9.87
CA PHE A 10 -7.21 -1.42 9.76
C PHE A 10 -8.11 -0.91 8.63
N ASP A 11 -8.80 -1.84 7.94
CA ASP A 11 -9.65 -1.51 6.80
C ASP A 11 -10.98 -0.94 7.26
N ILE A 12 -11.42 0.10 6.57
CA ILE A 12 -12.75 0.69 6.70
C ILE A 12 -13.37 0.84 5.32
N SER A 13 -14.68 0.92 5.24
CA SER A 13 -15.39 1.20 4.00
C SER A 13 -15.17 2.66 3.57
N GLY A 14 -15.27 2.93 2.27
CA GLY A 14 -15.24 4.31 1.77
C GLY A 14 -16.37 5.16 2.34
N GLU A 15 -17.54 4.58 2.64
CA GLU A 15 -18.64 5.29 3.32
C GLU A 15 -18.21 5.76 4.71
N THR A 16 -17.65 4.85 5.53
CA THR A 16 -17.13 5.18 6.86
C THR A 16 -16.02 6.24 6.78
N ALA A 17 -15.09 6.09 5.84
CA ALA A 17 -14.01 7.05 5.65
C ALA A 17 -14.55 8.44 5.32
N ARG A 18 -15.49 8.55 4.39
CA ARG A 18 -16.10 9.84 4.03
C ARG A 18 -16.89 10.48 5.19
N ALA A 19 -17.58 9.68 5.98
CA ALA A 19 -18.26 10.16 7.17
C ALA A 19 -17.26 10.75 8.19
N TRP A 20 -16.14 10.05 8.43
CA TRP A 20 -15.12 10.54 9.36
C TRP A 20 -14.32 11.73 8.80
N LEU A 21 -14.09 11.79 7.49
CA LEU A 21 -13.46 12.95 6.86
C LEU A 21 -14.31 14.23 6.95
N ALA A 22 -15.64 14.07 6.95
CA ALA A 22 -16.58 15.18 7.11
C ALA A 22 -16.87 15.56 8.58
N ALA A 23 -16.43 14.72 9.54
CA ALA A 23 -16.65 14.97 10.95
C ALA A 23 -15.89 16.21 11.45
N ALA A 24 -16.39 16.84 12.50
CA ALA A 24 -15.70 17.93 13.19
C ALA A 24 -14.31 17.50 13.68
N GLY A 25 -13.42 18.49 13.88
CA GLY A 25 -12.02 18.22 14.25
C GLY A 25 -11.86 17.42 15.54
N ASN A 26 -10.72 16.76 15.61
CA ASN A 26 -10.31 15.95 16.76
C ASN A 26 -9.81 16.82 17.94
N PRO A 27 -9.66 16.27 19.15
CA PRO A 27 -9.10 17.00 20.30
C PRO A 27 -7.74 17.67 20.06
N ASN A 28 -6.94 17.16 19.14
CA ASN A 28 -5.68 17.75 18.70
C ASN A 28 -5.85 18.89 17.67
N GLY A 29 -7.09 19.23 17.29
CA GLY A 29 -7.38 20.23 16.27
C GLY A 29 -7.07 19.80 14.83
N ARG A 30 -6.68 18.54 14.60
CA ARG A 30 -6.28 18.02 13.29
C ARG A 30 -7.40 17.22 12.62
N PRO A 31 -7.48 17.24 11.28
CA PRO A 31 -8.50 16.49 10.56
C PRO A 31 -8.16 14.97 10.52
N ASN A 32 -9.19 14.14 10.42
CA ASN A 32 -9.02 12.71 10.21
C ASN A 32 -8.30 12.36 8.90
N ALA A 33 -8.24 13.28 7.94
CA ALA A 33 -7.47 13.12 6.70
C ALA A 33 -5.96 12.85 6.93
N ASP A 34 -5.43 13.20 8.11
CA ASP A 34 -4.04 12.92 8.45
C ASP A 34 -3.76 11.42 8.66
N VAL A 35 -4.80 10.65 9.03
CA VAL A 35 -4.70 9.23 9.39
C VAL A 35 -5.60 8.32 8.54
N LEU A 36 -6.34 8.85 7.58
CA LEU A 36 -7.22 8.09 6.70
C LEU A 36 -6.71 8.17 5.26
N HIS A 37 -6.42 7.03 4.66
CA HIS A 37 -5.91 6.96 3.29
C HIS A 37 -6.70 5.97 2.44
N PRO A 38 -6.93 6.26 1.15
CA PRO A 38 -7.39 5.26 0.21
C PRO A 38 -6.41 4.09 0.17
N TRP A 39 -6.94 2.88 0.12
CA TRP A 39 -6.16 1.65 0.09
C TRP A 39 -6.39 0.89 -1.20
N ILE A 40 -5.31 0.31 -1.73
CA ILE A 40 -5.40 -0.55 -2.91
C ILE A 40 -4.74 -1.90 -2.65
N ASN A 41 -5.41 -2.96 -3.07
CA ASN A 41 -4.90 -4.33 -3.08
C ASN A 41 -4.70 -4.85 -4.52
N ALA A 42 -4.13 -6.04 -4.66
CA ALA A 42 -3.85 -6.62 -5.97
C ALA A 42 -5.14 -6.89 -6.79
N THR A 43 -6.26 -7.20 -6.12
CA THR A 43 -7.56 -7.41 -6.77
C THR A 43 -8.10 -6.12 -7.36
N ASP A 44 -7.90 -4.98 -6.68
CA ASP A 44 -8.34 -3.66 -7.15
C ASP A 44 -7.59 -3.20 -8.42
N VAL A 45 -6.40 -3.75 -8.67
CA VAL A 45 -5.64 -3.47 -9.90
C VAL A 45 -6.20 -4.24 -11.10
N VAL A 46 -6.64 -5.48 -10.88
CA VAL A 46 -7.07 -6.39 -11.96
C VAL A 46 -8.57 -6.46 -12.15
N ARG A 47 -9.35 -5.95 -11.21
CA ARG A 47 -10.82 -5.96 -11.19
C ARG A 47 -11.35 -4.57 -10.85
N ASN A 48 -12.49 -4.52 -10.17
CA ASN A 48 -13.11 -3.28 -9.72
C ASN A 48 -12.48 -2.79 -8.41
N ASN A 49 -12.36 -1.48 -8.27
CA ASN A 49 -11.95 -0.83 -7.03
C ASN A 49 -12.96 -1.15 -5.91
N SER A 50 -12.44 -1.66 -4.78
CA SER A 50 -13.24 -2.03 -3.60
C SER A 50 -13.69 -0.83 -2.75
N ASP A 51 -13.27 0.40 -3.08
CA ASP A 51 -13.49 1.60 -2.25
C ASP A 51 -13.09 1.37 -0.78
N THR A 52 -11.97 0.67 -0.58
CA THR A 52 -11.42 0.41 0.74
C THR A 52 -10.50 1.56 1.16
N TRP A 53 -10.59 1.92 2.42
CA TRP A 53 -9.72 2.88 3.08
C TRP A 53 -9.01 2.22 4.26
N VAL A 54 -7.95 2.83 4.75
CA VAL A 54 -7.22 2.34 5.91
C VAL A 54 -6.92 3.44 6.90
N ILE A 55 -6.88 3.05 8.17
CA ILE A 55 -6.40 3.88 9.25
C ILE A 55 -4.89 3.70 9.36
N ASP A 56 -4.14 4.79 9.39
CA ASP A 56 -2.69 4.79 9.41
C ASP A 56 -2.13 5.75 10.46
N PHE A 57 -1.67 5.22 11.56
CA PHE A 57 -1.01 5.96 12.64
C PHE A 57 0.52 5.94 12.56
N THR A 58 1.08 5.65 11.38
CA THR A 58 2.54 5.60 11.20
C THR A 58 3.22 6.89 11.65
N GLY A 59 4.17 6.76 12.56
CA GLY A 59 4.93 7.90 13.10
C GLY A 59 4.30 8.55 14.33
N LEU A 60 3.12 8.11 14.78
CA LEU A 60 2.46 8.60 15.99
C LEU A 60 2.70 7.67 17.17
N SER A 61 2.91 8.24 18.35
CA SER A 61 2.78 7.52 19.63
C SER A 61 1.33 7.09 19.85
N GLU A 62 1.09 6.17 20.77
CA GLU A 62 -0.28 5.74 21.10
C GLU A 62 -1.13 6.91 21.61
N SER A 63 -0.56 7.79 22.45
CA SER A 63 -1.26 8.97 22.96
C SER A 63 -1.60 9.99 21.88
N GLU A 64 -0.73 10.17 20.88
CA GLU A 64 -1.03 11.04 19.71
C GLU A 64 -2.09 10.41 18.80
N ALA A 65 -2.01 9.10 18.55
CA ALA A 65 -3.01 8.37 17.78
C ALA A 65 -4.39 8.42 18.43
N ALA A 66 -4.45 8.33 19.77
CA ALA A 66 -5.70 8.40 20.54
C ALA A 66 -6.44 9.74 20.41
N LEU A 67 -5.74 10.78 19.99
CA LEU A 67 -6.37 12.09 19.73
C LEU A 67 -7.16 12.13 18.41
N TYR A 68 -7.09 11.09 17.58
CA TYR A 68 -7.97 10.88 16.43
C TYR A 68 -9.09 9.92 16.84
N GLU A 69 -10.09 10.44 17.59
CA GLU A 69 -11.04 9.66 18.37
C GLU A 69 -11.71 8.51 17.60
N ALA A 70 -12.42 8.79 16.52
CA ALA A 70 -13.15 7.74 15.78
C ALA A 70 -12.23 6.69 15.12
N PRO A 71 -11.15 7.06 14.41
CA PRO A 71 -10.18 6.09 13.88
C PRO A 71 -9.49 5.26 14.96
N PHE A 72 -9.12 5.88 16.09
CA PHE A 72 -8.43 5.18 17.17
C PHE A 72 -9.34 4.21 17.89
N GLU A 73 -10.58 4.61 18.17
CA GLU A 73 -11.58 3.73 18.81
C GLU A 73 -11.84 2.49 17.96
N PHE A 74 -12.03 2.68 16.66
CA PHE A 74 -12.17 1.55 15.74
C PHE A 74 -10.95 0.62 15.78
N ALA A 75 -9.74 1.17 15.77
CA ALA A 75 -8.52 0.37 15.84
C ALA A 75 -8.40 -0.34 17.21
N ARG A 76 -8.79 0.30 18.31
CA ARG A 76 -8.82 -0.31 19.64
C ARG A 76 -9.77 -1.49 19.72
N GLU A 77 -10.93 -1.38 19.13
CA GLU A 77 -11.93 -2.46 19.13
C GLU A 77 -11.60 -3.63 18.21
N ASN A 78 -10.97 -3.35 17.06
CA ASN A 78 -10.77 -4.35 16.01
C ASN A 78 -9.32 -4.85 15.90
N VAL A 79 -8.32 -3.96 16.00
CA VAL A 79 -6.91 -4.32 15.80
C VAL A 79 -6.26 -4.81 17.09
N GLN A 80 -6.47 -4.12 18.21
CA GLN A 80 -5.83 -4.45 19.48
C GLN A 80 -6.13 -5.89 19.92
N PRO A 81 -7.40 -6.39 19.94
CA PRO A 81 -7.69 -7.76 20.32
C PRO A 81 -7.08 -8.79 19.36
N ALA A 82 -7.05 -8.48 18.05
CA ALA A 82 -6.44 -9.35 17.04
C ALA A 82 -4.93 -9.52 17.25
N ARG A 83 -4.27 -8.50 17.78
CA ARG A 83 -2.83 -8.48 18.04
C ARG A 83 -2.42 -8.89 19.46
N ALA A 84 -3.35 -8.90 20.41
CA ALA A 84 -3.08 -9.19 21.81
C ALA A 84 -2.42 -10.58 22.03
N LYS A 85 -2.70 -11.54 21.13
CA LYS A 85 -2.18 -12.91 21.17
C LYS A 85 -0.99 -13.14 20.22
N ASP A 86 -0.48 -12.10 19.57
CA ASP A 86 0.65 -12.24 18.65
C ASP A 86 1.91 -12.66 19.41
N ARG A 87 2.71 -13.54 18.79
CA ARG A 87 3.99 -13.99 19.38
C ARG A 87 5.05 -12.88 19.35
N ASN A 88 4.94 -11.95 18.42
CA ASN A 88 5.85 -10.83 18.29
C ASN A 88 5.49 -9.74 19.32
N THR A 89 6.35 -9.53 20.30
CA THR A 89 6.18 -8.52 21.37
C THR A 89 5.99 -7.12 20.80
N LYS A 90 6.77 -6.72 19.80
CA LYS A 90 6.63 -5.42 19.15
C LYS A 90 5.24 -5.22 18.55
N THR A 91 4.67 -6.25 17.90
CA THR A 91 3.32 -6.19 17.33
C THR A 91 2.25 -6.03 18.41
N ARG A 92 2.43 -6.64 19.58
CA ARG A 92 1.50 -6.48 20.72
C ARG A 92 1.60 -5.10 21.34
N GLU A 93 2.82 -4.63 21.60
CA GLU A 93 3.08 -3.35 22.29
C GLU A 93 2.80 -2.13 21.41
N GLN A 94 3.00 -2.25 20.11
CA GLN A 94 2.75 -1.21 19.12
C GLN A 94 1.55 -1.59 18.22
N TRP A 95 0.47 -2.04 18.84
CA TRP A 95 -0.69 -2.59 18.16
C TRP A 95 -1.37 -1.63 17.18
N TRP A 96 -1.24 -0.33 17.38
CA TRP A 96 -1.79 0.72 16.50
C TRP A 96 -0.95 1.01 15.26
N LEU A 97 0.30 0.51 15.18
CA LEU A 97 1.21 0.75 14.05
C LEU A 97 1.21 -0.42 13.06
N TYR A 98 1.49 -0.14 11.82
CA TYR A 98 1.71 -1.18 10.81
C TYR A 98 2.97 -2.00 11.09
N GLU A 99 2.96 -3.30 10.72
CA GLU A 99 4.14 -4.17 10.85
C GLU A 99 5.29 -3.66 9.97
N ARG A 100 4.99 -3.25 8.72
CA ARG A 100 5.97 -2.70 7.77
C ARG A 100 5.37 -1.49 7.06
N PRO A 101 5.54 -0.29 7.59
CA PRO A 101 4.95 0.94 7.03
C PRO A 101 5.66 1.45 5.78
N ARG A 102 6.83 0.90 5.40
CA ARG A 102 7.59 1.25 4.19
C ARG A 102 7.96 2.72 4.09
N LEU A 103 8.65 3.25 5.09
CA LEU A 103 8.98 4.68 5.19
C LEU A 103 9.76 5.21 3.98
N GLU A 104 10.72 4.44 3.45
CA GLU A 104 11.49 4.83 2.26
C GLU A 104 10.60 4.96 1.00
N MET A 105 9.67 4.03 0.82
CA MET A 105 8.67 4.11 -0.25
C MET A 105 7.83 5.37 -0.10
N ARG A 106 7.31 5.63 1.09
CA ARG A 106 6.49 6.83 1.37
C ARG A 106 7.25 8.12 1.10
N LYS A 107 8.51 8.18 1.53
CA LYS A 107 9.40 9.33 1.26
C LYS A 107 9.60 9.54 -0.25
N ALA A 108 9.81 8.47 -1.01
CA ALA A 108 9.96 8.54 -2.45
C ALA A 108 8.68 9.00 -3.16
N LEU A 109 7.51 8.61 -2.65
CA LEU A 109 6.21 8.97 -3.23
C LEU A 109 5.72 10.37 -2.84
N ALA A 110 6.16 10.90 -1.70
CA ALA A 110 5.65 12.17 -1.15
C ALA A 110 5.66 13.36 -2.14
N PRO A 111 6.71 13.57 -2.97
CA PRO A 111 6.72 14.67 -3.94
C PRO A 111 5.94 14.37 -5.24
N MET A 112 5.38 13.17 -5.41
CA MET A 112 4.78 12.73 -6.66
C MET A 112 3.25 12.86 -6.63
N PRO A 113 2.61 13.34 -7.72
CA PRO A 113 1.15 13.37 -7.81
C PRO A 113 0.56 11.98 -8.05
N ARG A 114 1.34 11.06 -8.61
CA ARG A 114 0.96 9.69 -8.94
C ARG A 114 2.17 8.77 -8.97
N PHE A 115 1.91 7.48 -8.94
CA PHE A 115 2.91 6.42 -9.03
C PHE A 115 2.34 5.20 -9.76
N ILE A 116 3.19 4.24 -10.09
CA ILE A 116 2.79 3.03 -10.80
C ILE A 116 2.74 1.87 -9.81
N VAL A 117 1.74 1.00 -9.95
CA VAL A 117 1.64 -0.26 -9.20
C VAL A 117 1.50 -1.44 -10.14
N THR A 118 1.99 -2.60 -9.71
CA THR A 118 1.75 -3.87 -10.38
C THR A 118 1.57 -4.98 -9.33
N PRO A 119 0.65 -5.94 -9.53
CA PRO A 119 0.55 -7.10 -8.66
C PRO A 119 1.86 -7.90 -8.64
N VAL A 120 2.30 -8.31 -7.46
CA VAL A 120 3.49 -9.17 -7.31
C VAL A 120 3.29 -10.46 -8.10
N VAL A 121 2.11 -11.06 -7.99
CA VAL A 121 1.75 -12.28 -8.73
C VAL A 121 0.54 -12.00 -9.61
N ALA A 122 0.67 -12.20 -10.90
CA ALA A 122 -0.44 -12.07 -11.85
C ALA A 122 -0.16 -12.87 -13.12
N LYS A 123 -1.17 -13.56 -13.64
CA LYS A 123 -1.08 -14.31 -14.90
C LYS A 123 -0.69 -13.41 -16.09
N HIS A 124 -1.23 -12.20 -16.11
CA HIS A 124 -0.91 -11.18 -17.11
C HIS A 124 -0.31 -9.99 -16.40
N ARG A 125 0.81 -9.46 -16.91
CA ARG A 125 1.48 -8.31 -16.31
C ARG A 125 0.69 -7.04 -16.61
N ILE A 126 0.22 -6.40 -15.56
CA ILE A 126 -0.56 -5.16 -15.63
C ILE A 126 0.12 -4.12 -14.76
N PHE A 127 0.33 -2.93 -15.31
CA PHE A 127 0.76 -1.76 -14.56
C PHE A 127 -0.39 -0.74 -14.54
N ALA A 128 -0.59 -0.07 -13.43
CA ALA A 128 -1.66 0.90 -13.29
C ALA A 128 -1.20 2.14 -12.53
N TRP A 129 -1.68 3.30 -12.94
CA TRP A 129 -1.49 4.53 -12.21
C TRP A 129 -2.33 4.57 -10.93
N ARG A 130 -1.73 5.14 -9.89
CA ARG A 130 -2.45 5.53 -8.66
C ARG A 130 -2.01 6.91 -8.23
N SER A 131 -2.97 7.70 -7.78
CA SER A 131 -2.69 9.02 -7.21
C SER A 131 -2.23 8.91 -5.77
N THR A 132 -1.34 9.79 -5.34
CA THR A 132 -1.09 10.01 -3.91
C THR A 132 -2.30 10.74 -3.29
N PRO A 133 -2.69 10.46 -2.03
CA PRO A 133 -1.99 9.66 -1.01
C PRO A 133 -2.45 8.18 -0.90
N THR A 134 -2.86 7.54 -1.99
CA THR A 134 -3.24 6.11 -1.95
C THR A 134 -2.12 5.24 -1.41
N LEU A 135 -2.44 4.33 -0.49
CA LEU A 135 -1.51 3.36 0.06
C LEU A 135 -1.69 1.99 -0.60
N ALA A 136 -0.59 1.36 -0.98
CA ALA A 136 -0.58 0.07 -1.66
C ALA A 136 -0.21 -1.07 -0.70
N MET A 137 -0.96 -2.19 -0.75
CA MET A 137 -0.66 -3.38 0.04
C MET A 137 0.62 -4.11 -0.41
N ASN A 138 1.16 -4.96 0.45
CA ASN A 138 2.40 -5.70 0.22
C ASN A 138 2.36 -6.78 -0.89
N LEU A 139 1.20 -7.05 -1.49
CA LEU A 139 1.07 -7.87 -2.69
C LEU A 139 1.10 -7.03 -3.98
N LEU A 140 1.43 -5.76 -3.85
CA LEU A 140 1.72 -4.85 -4.96
C LEU A 140 3.18 -4.39 -4.88
N ASP A 141 3.84 -4.38 -6.02
CA ASP A 141 5.07 -3.64 -6.21
C ASP A 141 4.74 -2.20 -6.61
N VAL A 142 5.43 -1.27 -5.98
CA VAL A 142 5.27 0.18 -6.14
C VAL A 142 6.49 0.75 -6.85
N ILE A 143 6.28 1.42 -7.96
CA ILE A 143 7.31 2.07 -8.75
C ILE A 143 7.13 3.58 -8.60
N ALA A 144 8.10 4.23 -7.95
CA ALA A 144 8.10 5.67 -7.69
C ALA A 144 8.52 6.44 -8.95
N ARG A 145 7.68 6.40 -9.96
CA ARG A 145 7.79 7.11 -11.24
C ARG A 145 6.43 7.67 -11.60
N ALA A 146 6.43 8.88 -12.16
CA ALA A 146 5.20 9.59 -12.53
C ALA A 146 5.13 9.92 -14.03
N ASP A 147 6.17 9.53 -14.80
CA ASP A 147 6.33 9.85 -16.22
C ASP A 147 5.73 8.78 -17.15
N GLU A 148 5.14 9.24 -18.25
CA GLU A 148 4.49 8.38 -19.24
C GLU A 148 5.48 7.47 -19.98
N THR A 149 6.74 7.90 -20.11
CA THR A 149 7.78 7.12 -20.81
C THR A 149 8.04 5.81 -20.06
N THR A 150 8.30 5.89 -18.74
CA THR A 150 8.45 4.69 -17.90
C THR A 150 7.19 3.82 -17.97
N PHE A 151 6.00 4.42 -17.88
CA PHE A 151 4.75 3.66 -17.95
C PHE A 151 4.58 2.92 -19.29
N GLY A 152 4.88 3.60 -20.42
CA GLY A 152 4.83 3.00 -21.75
C GLY A 152 5.86 1.86 -21.94
N ILE A 153 7.09 2.05 -21.42
CA ILE A 153 8.13 1.01 -21.45
C ILE A 153 7.69 -0.24 -20.69
N LEU A 154 7.13 -0.07 -19.50
CA LEU A 154 6.63 -1.19 -18.66
C LEU A 154 5.53 -1.99 -19.36
N HIS A 155 4.70 -1.37 -20.22
CA HIS A 155 3.68 -2.04 -21.02
C HIS A 155 4.20 -2.57 -22.36
N SER A 156 5.48 -2.33 -22.69
CA SER A 156 6.04 -2.82 -23.94
C SER A 156 6.17 -4.35 -23.96
N ARG A 157 6.13 -4.93 -25.15
CA ARG A 157 6.39 -6.35 -25.34
C ARG A 157 7.79 -6.77 -24.88
N LEU A 158 8.75 -5.87 -24.98
CA LEU A 158 10.13 -6.13 -24.53
C LEU A 158 10.19 -6.30 -23.02
N HIS A 159 9.56 -5.40 -22.27
CA HIS A 159 9.52 -5.52 -20.81
C HIS A 159 8.69 -6.74 -20.35
N GLU A 160 7.60 -7.06 -21.03
CA GLU A 160 6.82 -8.27 -20.73
C GLU A 160 7.69 -9.54 -20.86
N LEU A 161 8.37 -9.71 -22.00
CA LEU A 161 9.25 -10.84 -22.26
C LEU A 161 10.41 -10.90 -21.25
N TRP A 162 11.02 -9.75 -20.94
CA TRP A 162 12.06 -9.63 -19.93
C TRP A 162 11.54 -10.07 -18.56
N SER A 163 10.42 -9.52 -18.13
CA SER A 163 9.85 -9.82 -16.82
C SER A 163 9.50 -11.30 -16.66
N LEU A 164 8.96 -11.94 -17.70
CA LEU A 164 8.67 -13.39 -17.70
C LEU A 164 9.94 -14.25 -17.67
N ARG A 165 11.04 -13.78 -18.27
CA ARG A 165 12.34 -14.48 -18.25
C ARG A 165 13.03 -14.35 -16.89
N MET A 166 12.92 -13.18 -16.27
CA MET A 166 13.64 -12.83 -15.03
C MET A 166 12.83 -13.07 -13.76
N CYS A 167 11.54 -13.37 -13.88
CA CYS A 167 10.67 -13.62 -12.73
C CYS A 167 10.97 -14.96 -12.05
N THR A 168 10.48 -15.12 -10.84
CA THR A 168 10.33 -16.42 -10.20
C THR A 168 8.92 -16.95 -10.44
N TRP A 169 8.77 -18.28 -10.39
CA TRP A 169 7.50 -18.94 -10.61
C TRP A 169 6.97 -19.56 -9.33
N LEU A 170 5.71 -19.36 -9.04
CA LEU A 170 5.02 -19.93 -7.88
C LEU A 170 4.04 -21.03 -8.30
N GLY A 171 3.47 -21.71 -7.29
CA GLY A 171 2.57 -22.83 -7.50
C GLY A 171 3.28 -24.02 -8.16
N VAL A 172 2.65 -24.55 -9.21
CA VAL A 172 3.24 -25.61 -10.05
C VAL A 172 4.05 -25.03 -11.24
N GLY A 173 4.55 -23.80 -11.11
CA GLY A 173 5.35 -23.13 -12.13
C GLY A 173 4.49 -22.36 -13.16
N ASN A 174 3.28 -21.97 -12.80
CA ASN A 174 2.33 -21.30 -13.69
C ASN A 174 2.00 -19.85 -13.27
N ASP A 175 2.45 -19.40 -12.08
CA ASP A 175 2.15 -18.08 -11.54
C ASP A 175 3.43 -17.22 -11.51
N PRO A 176 3.63 -16.35 -12.52
CA PRO A 176 4.82 -15.51 -12.59
C PRO A 176 4.79 -14.44 -11.50
N ARG A 177 5.84 -14.43 -10.68
CA ARG A 177 6.06 -13.44 -9.64
C ARG A 177 7.02 -12.36 -10.13
N TYR A 178 6.52 -11.14 -10.24
CA TYR A 178 7.34 -9.97 -10.52
C TYR A 178 8.20 -9.64 -9.29
N THR A 179 9.51 -9.59 -9.48
CA THR A 179 10.45 -9.26 -8.41
C THR A 179 11.19 -7.98 -8.79
N PRO A 180 11.08 -6.89 -8.03
CA PRO A 180 11.68 -5.60 -8.38
C PRO A 180 13.16 -5.70 -8.74
N THR A 181 13.94 -6.44 -7.95
CA THR A 181 15.39 -6.59 -8.11
C THR A 181 15.82 -7.38 -9.36
N THR A 182 14.97 -8.25 -9.87
CA THR A 182 15.31 -9.07 -11.06
C THR A 182 14.51 -8.68 -12.29
N CYS A 183 13.29 -8.17 -12.15
CA CYS A 183 12.45 -7.82 -13.29
C CYS A 183 12.54 -6.35 -13.67
N PHE A 184 12.63 -5.45 -12.67
CA PHE A 184 12.64 -4.00 -12.89
C PHE A 184 14.06 -3.42 -12.91
N GLU A 185 14.85 -3.65 -11.86
CA GLU A 185 16.17 -3.03 -11.70
C GLU A 185 17.20 -3.51 -12.74
N THR A 186 17.01 -4.73 -13.26
CA THR A 186 17.90 -5.29 -14.29
C THR A 186 17.42 -5.03 -15.73
N PHE A 187 16.22 -4.47 -15.90
CA PHE A 187 15.73 -4.13 -17.23
C PHE A 187 16.56 -2.98 -17.84
N PRO A 188 17.05 -3.13 -19.10
CA PRO A 188 17.87 -2.10 -19.74
C PRO A 188 16.98 -0.94 -20.23
N PHE A 189 16.58 -0.07 -19.31
CA PHE A 189 15.87 1.15 -19.69
C PHE A 189 16.72 1.98 -20.65
N PRO A 190 16.11 2.60 -21.66
CA PRO A 190 16.85 3.52 -22.53
C PRO A 190 17.41 4.68 -21.71
N PRO A 191 18.60 5.19 -22.08
CA PRO A 191 19.14 6.39 -21.45
C PRO A 191 18.15 7.55 -21.63
N GLY A 192 17.90 8.30 -20.55
CA GLY A 192 16.99 9.45 -20.50
C GLY A 192 17.62 10.70 -21.11
#